data_b0db476e3a57d3fff56c894462f4a917
#
_entry.id   b0db476e3a57d3fff56c894462f4a917
#
_cell.length_a   1.000
_cell.length_b   1.000
_cell.length_c   1.000
_cell.angle_alpha   90.00
_cell.angle_beta   90.00
_cell.angle_gamma   90.00
#
_symmetry.space_group_name_H-M   'P 1'
#
loop_
_entity.id
_entity.type
_entity.pdbx_description
1 polymer ?
#
loop_
_entity_poly.entity_id
_entity_poly.type
_entity_poly.pdbx_seq_one_letter_code
_entity_poly.pdbx_strand_id
1 'polypeptide(L)'
;RSNKRNKRKMDKLTIVKVGGAVVEDPKQLETLLNNFSSIPGKKLLVHGGGRRATKVAGSLGIESKMVGGRRITDAAMLEVVTMVYGGLVNKSLVAQLQAKGINALGVTGADMDIIRSHKRPPVEVKDDETGEKKVVDFGFVGDVDKADGERLASLINSGITPVVAPLTHDGMGNILNTNADTMASTVAKALADKFEVTLIFSFEKKGVLSNPDDDDSVIPLITREIFKMYE
;
A
#
# COMPACT_ATOMS: atom_id res chain seq x y z
N ARG A 1 -9.54 47.72 2.21
CA ARG A 1 -8.60 47.05 1.29
C ARG A 1 -8.67 45.57 1.62
N SER A 2 -9.42 44.84 0.79
CA SER A 2 -9.64 43.39 0.91
C SER A 2 -8.36 42.66 0.53
N ASN A 3 -7.74 42.00 1.51
CA ASN A 3 -6.58 41.13 1.31
C ASN A 3 -7.06 39.79 0.70
N LYS A 4 -7.25 39.75 -0.62
CA LYS A 4 -7.44 38.49 -1.33
C LYS A 4 -6.13 37.71 -1.26
N ARG A 5 -5.98 36.84 -0.24
CA ARG A 5 -4.94 35.79 -0.22
C ARG A 5 -5.15 34.98 -1.49
N ASN A 6 -4.27 35.15 -2.48
CA ASN A 6 -4.16 34.25 -3.62
C ASN A 6 -3.92 32.84 -3.06
N LYS A 7 -4.94 32.01 -2.95
CA LYS A 7 -4.80 30.59 -2.67
C LYS A 7 -3.96 30.01 -3.81
N ARG A 8 -2.68 29.81 -3.57
CA ARG A 8 -1.80 29.12 -4.52
C ARG A 8 -2.46 27.79 -4.83
N LYS A 9 -2.75 27.50 -6.08
CA LYS A 9 -3.35 26.24 -6.51
C LYS A 9 -2.35 25.14 -6.18
N MET A 10 -2.76 24.14 -5.39
CA MET A 10 -1.91 23.00 -5.07
C MET A 10 -1.63 22.17 -6.32
N ASP A 11 -0.42 21.63 -6.41
CA ASP A 11 -0.09 20.69 -7.47
C ASP A 11 -0.90 19.39 -7.30
N LYS A 12 -1.25 18.77 -8.40
CA LYS A 12 -1.92 17.47 -8.40
C LYS A 12 -0.92 16.35 -8.15
N LEU A 13 -1.33 15.40 -7.31
CA LEU A 13 -0.60 14.18 -7.02
C LEU A 13 -1.51 12.97 -7.21
N THR A 14 -1.11 12.04 -8.05
CA THR A 14 -1.80 10.75 -8.20
C THR A 14 -1.05 9.66 -7.46
N ILE A 15 -1.71 9.02 -6.52
CA ILE A 15 -1.21 7.85 -5.79
C ILE A 15 -1.93 6.63 -6.33
N VAL A 16 -1.19 5.64 -6.80
CA VAL A 16 -1.74 4.37 -7.27
C VAL A 16 -1.29 3.26 -6.33
N LYS A 17 -2.24 2.52 -5.78
CA LYS A 17 -1.97 1.28 -5.06
C LYS A 17 -2.25 0.10 -5.97
N VAL A 18 -1.25 -0.74 -6.17
CA VAL A 18 -1.36 -1.97 -6.97
C VAL A 18 -1.41 -3.20 -6.09
N GLY A 19 -2.43 -4.05 -6.29
CA GLY A 19 -2.59 -5.30 -5.59
C GLY A 19 -1.58 -6.37 -5.99
N GLY A 20 -1.32 -7.32 -5.09
CA GLY A 20 -0.34 -8.39 -5.34
C GLY A 20 -0.68 -9.30 -6.51
N ALA A 21 -1.97 -9.48 -6.83
CA ALA A 21 -2.40 -10.26 -7.99
C ALA A 21 -1.96 -9.61 -9.31
N VAL A 22 -2.15 -8.29 -9.44
CA VAL A 22 -1.73 -7.52 -10.62
C VAL A 22 -0.21 -7.53 -10.75
N VAL A 23 0.51 -7.39 -9.63
CA VAL A 23 1.99 -7.43 -9.62
C VAL A 23 2.54 -8.77 -10.13
N GLU A 24 1.83 -9.87 -9.92
CA GLU A 24 2.28 -11.21 -10.34
C GLU A 24 1.86 -11.61 -11.76
N ASP A 25 0.92 -10.90 -12.36
CA ASP A 25 0.52 -11.12 -13.75
C ASP A 25 1.32 -10.19 -14.68
N PRO A 26 2.24 -10.72 -15.51
CA PRO A 26 3.10 -9.89 -16.34
C PRO A 26 2.36 -8.95 -17.28
N LYS A 27 1.22 -9.40 -17.85
CA LYS A 27 0.42 -8.58 -18.79
C LYS A 27 -0.32 -7.46 -18.08
N GLN A 28 -0.95 -7.79 -16.94
CA GLN A 28 -1.66 -6.79 -16.14
C GLN A 28 -0.67 -5.77 -15.57
N LEU A 29 0.49 -6.22 -15.09
CA LEU A 29 1.54 -5.33 -14.57
C LEU A 29 2.07 -4.41 -15.66
N GLU A 30 2.37 -4.93 -16.85
CA GLU A 30 2.83 -4.11 -17.97
C GLU A 30 1.81 -3.03 -18.34
N THR A 31 0.53 -3.41 -18.45
CA THR A 31 -0.56 -2.48 -18.72
C THR A 31 -0.67 -1.41 -17.63
N LEU A 32 -0.61 -1.82 -16.36
CA LEU A 32 -0.65 -0.89 -15.24
C LEU A 32 0.54 0.09 -15.26
N LEU A 33 1.75 -0.39 -15.48
CA LEU A 33 2.95 0.45 -15.50
C LEU A 33 2.96 1.41 -16.71
N ASN A 34 2.43 1.00 -17.87
CA ASN A 34 2.23 1.88 -19.01
C ASN A 34 1.25 3.01 -18.67
N ASN A 35 0.10 2.66 -18.09
CA ASN A 35 -0.90 3.63 -17.67
C ASN A 35 -0.36 4.56 -16.59
N PHE A 36 0.31 4.02 -15.57
CA PHE A 36 0.94 4.80 -14.51
C PHE A 36 1.97 5.79 -15.07
N SER A 37 2.81 5.32 -15.99
CA SER A 37 3.83 6.18 -16.62
C SER A 37 3.21 7.34 -17.40
N SER A 38 2.04 7.14 -18.00
CA SER A 38 1.30 8.15 -18.78
C SER A 38 0.54 9.16 -17.91
N ILE A 39 0.38 8.93 -16.61
CA ILE A 39 -0.27 9.90 -15.72
C ILE A 39 0.54 11.20 -15.72
N PRO A 40 -0.07 12.35 -16.03
CA PRO A 40 0.65 13.62 -16.03
C PRO A 40 0.93 14.11 -14.60
N GLY A 41 2.02 14.84 -14.44
CA GLY A 41 2.38 15.47 -13.17
C GLY A 41 2.99 14.51 -12.14
N LYS A 42 2.82 14.85 -10.87
CA LYS A 42 3.40 14.14 -9.74
C LYS A 42 2.64 12.86 -9.45
N LYS A 43 3.36 11.79 -9.15
CA LYS A 43 2.78 10.48 -8.89
C LYS A 43 3.61 9.66 -7.91
N LEU A 44 2.95 8.71 -7.25
CA LEU A 44 3.53 7.80 -6.27
C LEU A 44 2.86 6.44 -6.43
N LEU A 45 3.63 5.37 -6.32
CA LEU A 45 3.14 3.99 -6.40
C LEU A 45 3.29 3.32 -5.03
N VAL A 46 2.22 2.66 -4.57
CA VAL A 46 2.26 1.75 -3.41
C VAL A 46 1.96 0.35 -3.91
N HIS A 47 2.76 -0.63 -3.55
CA HIS A 47 2.54 -2.00 -4.02
C HIS A 47 2.28 -3.00 -2.90
N GLY A 48 1.60 -4.09 -3.25
CA GLY A 48 1.52 -5.30 -2.46
C GLY A 48 2.60 -6.31 -2.85
N GLY A 49 2.39 -7.57 -2.51
CA GLY A 49 3.33 -8.65 -2.83
C GLY A 49 3.06 -9.94 -2.05
N GLY A 50 1.90 -10.02 -1.39
CA GLY A 50 1.58 -11.13 -0.48
C GLY A 50 1.61 -12.49 -1.14
N ARG A 51 1.10 -12.64 -2.37
CA ARG A 51 1.15 -13.90 -3.14
C ARG A 51 2.59 -14.33 -3.40
N ARG A 52 3.45 -13.39 -3.79
CA ARG A 52 4.87 -13.66 -4.02
C ARG A 52 5.58 -14.08 -2.74
N ALA A 53 5.30 -13.41 -1.62
CA ALA A 53 5.84 -13.78 -0.32
C ALA A 53 5.42 -15.20 0.08
N THR A 54 4.16 -15.60 -0.14
CA THR A 54 3.70 -16.98 0.11
C THR A 54 4.48 -18.01 -0.72
N LYS A 55 4.71 -17.74 -2.00
CA LYS A 55 5.49 -18.64 -2.88
C LYS A 55 6.94 -18.77 -2.42
N VAL A 56 7.60 -17.65 -2.10
CA VAL A 56 8.98 -17.66 -1.62
C VAL A 56 9.09 -18.35 -0.27
N ALA A 57 8.17 -18.08 0.68
CA ALA A 57 8.11 -18.77 1.95
C ALA A 57 8.01 -20.30 1.77
N GLY A 58 7.10 -20.76 0.92
CA GLY A 58 6.94 -22.19 0.61
C GLY A 58 8.19 -22.82 0.02
N SER A 59 8.93 -22.12 -0.86
CA SER A 59 10.20 -22.62 -1.39
C SER A 59 11.32 -22.70 -0.35
N LEU A 60 11.21 -21.97 0.75
CA LEU A 60 12.13 -22.00 1.88
C LEU A 60 11.66 -22.93 3.02
N GLY A 61 10.55 -23.66 2.83
CA GLY A 61 9.96 -24.50 3.85
C GLY A 61 9.30 -23.74 5.01
N ILE A 62 8.98 -22.46 4.81
CA ILE A 62 8.31 -21.61 5.81
C ILE A 62 6.81 -21.62 5.54
N GLU A 63 6.02 -22.03 6.53
CA GLU A 63 4.56 -22.04 6.43
C GLU A 63 3.99 -20.61 6.51
N SER A 64 3.12 -20.27 5.56
CA SER A 64 2.43 -18.99 5.53
C SER A 64 1.06 -19.12 6.18
N LYS A 65 0.88 -18.58 7.38
CA LYS A 65 -0.38 -18.61 8.13
C LYS A 65 -1.17 -17.32 7.92
N MET A 66 -2.45 -17.47 7.62
CA MET A 66 -3.36 -16.34 7.41
C MET A 66 -4.55 -16.44 8.37
N VAL A 67 -4.99 -15.30 8.92
CA VAL A 67 -6.19 -15.19 9.73
C VAL A 67 -6.95 -13.93 9.32
N GLY A 68 -8.22 -14.08 8.95
CA GLY A 68 -9.04 -12.96 8.48
C GLY A 68 -8.38 -12.18 7.32
N GLY A 69 -7.77 -12.89 6.35
CA GLY A 69 -7.06 -12.29 5.22
C GLY A 69 -5.74 -11.59 5.57
N ARG A 70 -5.28 -11.66 6.82
CA ARG A 70 -4.04 -11.05 7.31
C ARG A 70 -3.00 -12.11 7.63
N ARG A 71 -1.75 -11.83 7.27
CA ARG A 71 -0.62 -12.74 7.49
C ARG A 71 -0.13 -12.67 8.94
N ILE A 72 -0.02 -13.83 9.58
CA ILE A 72 0.78 -13.96 10.80
C ILE A 72 2.26 -13.86 10.38
N THR A 73 2.98 -12.96 10.99
CA THR A 73 4.38 -12.65 10.62
C THR A 73 5.29 -12.94 11.81
N ASP A 74 5.73 -14.18 11.93
CA ASP A 74 6.80 -14.54 12.85
C ASP A 74 8.18 -14.07 12.33
N ALA A 75 9.26 -14.34 13.05
CA ALA A 75 10.59 -13.88 12.68
C ALA A 75 11.02 -14.39 11.29
N ALA A 76 10.79 -15.66 10.98
CA ALA A 76 11.14 -16.23 9.68
C ALA A 76 10.32 -15.62 8.55
N MET A 77 9.02 -15.44 8.76
CA MET A 77 8.14 -14.80 7.80
C MET A 77 8.48 -13.30 7.64
N LEU A 78 8.94 -12.61 8.69
CA LEU A 78 9.40 -11.22 8.58
C LEU A 78 10.60 -11.10 7.64
N GLU A 79 11.56 -12.01 7.72
CA GLU A 79 12.69 -12.04 6.77
C GLU A 79 12.19 -12.21 5.34
N VAL A 80 11.25 -13.16 5.10
CA VAL A 80 10.68 -13.39 3.78
C VAL A 80 9.98 -12.14 3.24
N VAL A 81 9.09 -11.52 4.01
CA VAL A 81 8.37 -10.33 3.52
C VAL A 81 9.32 -9.15 3.33
N THR A 82 10.37 -9.02 4.13
CA THR A 82 11.39 -7.99 3.96
C THR A 82 12.14 -8.18 2.64
N MET A 83 12.62 -9.39 2.36
CA MET A 83 13.29 -9.73 1.10
C MET A 83 12.37 -9.54 -0.10
N VAL A 84 11.13 -10.01 -0.01
CA VAL A 84 10.19 -10.00 -1.13
C VAL A 84 9.65 -8.59 -1.38
N TYR A 85 9.14 -7.90 -0.36
CA TYR A 85 8.52 -6.58 -0.55
C TYR A 85 9.58 -5.51 -0.76
N GLY A 86 10.61 -5.43 0.09
CA GLY A 86 11.65 -4.41 0.02
C GLY A 86 12.67 -4.63 -1.09
N GLY A 87 12.89 -5.89 -1.46
CA GLY A 87 13.85 -6.27 -2.49
C GLY A 87 13.17 -6.67 -3.80
N LEU A 88 12.72 -7.91 -3.88
CA LEU A 88 12.31 -8.54 -5.14
C LEU A 88 11.22 -7.76 -5.89
N VAL A 89 10.09 -7.47 -5.24
CA VAL A 89 8.97 -6.77 -5.87
C VAL A 89 9.30 -5.29 -6.07
N ASN A 90 9.75 -4.62 -5.03
CA ASN A 90 10.03 -3.18 -5.09
C ASN A 90 11.04 -2.83 -6.16
N LYS A 91 12.20 -3.49 -6.17
CA LYS A 91 13.28 -3.17 -7.13
C LYS A 91 12.95 -3.61 -8.55
N SER A 92 12.17 -4.67 -8.74
CA SER A 92 11.64 -5.03 -10.06
C SER A 92 10.73 -3.94 -10.63
N LEU A 93 9.81 -3.39 -9.81
CA LEU A 93 8.95 -2.28 -10.22
C LEU A 93 9.75 -1.01 -10.53
N VAL A 94 10.74 -0.67 -9.69
CA VAL A 94 11.62 0.47 -9.93
C VAL A 94 12.35 0.33 -11.26
N ALA A 95 12.96 -0.83 -11.55
CA ALA A 95 13.67 -1.07 -12.79
C ALA A 95 12.77 -0.93 -14.02
N GLN A 96 11.54 -1.48 -13.94
CA GLN A 96 10.55 -1.37 -15.03
C GLN A 96 10.09 0.09 -15.24
N LEU A 97 9.90 0.86 -14.17
CA LEU A 97 9.54 2.28 -14.26
C LEU A 97 10.68 3.12 -14.81
N GLN A 98 11.94 2.85 -14.43
CA GLN A 98 13.11 3.50 -14.99
C GLN A 98 13.21 3.25 -16.51
N ALA A 99 12.92 2.03 -16.97
CA ALA A 99 12.88 1.70 -18.39
C ALA A 99 11.81 2.49 -19.18
N LYS A 100 10.80 3.03 -18.48
CA LYS A 100 9.74 3.89 -19.02
C LYS A 100 10.02 5.40 -18.83
N GLY A 101 11.24 5.76 -18.42
CA GLY A 101 11.66 7.14 -18.20
C GLY A 101 11.11 7.78 -16.92
N ILE A 102 10.57 7.01 -16.00
CA ILE A 102 10.11 7.50 -14.68
C ILE A 102 11.28 7.46 -13.70
N ASN A 103 11.60 8.60 -13.08
CA ASN A 103 12.64 8.69 -12.05
C ASN A 103 12.15 8.07 -10.73
N ALA A 104 12.04 6.75 -10.70
CA ALA A 104 11.50 5.98 -9.60
C ALA A 104 12.54 5.71 -8.51
N LEU A 105 12.14 5.85 -7.25
CA LEU A 105 12.91 5.48 -6.06
C LEU A 105 12.09 4.51 -5.20
N GLY A 106 12.59 3.31 -5.02
CA GLY A 106 11.97 2.32 -4.14
C GLY A 106 12.31 2.58 -2.68
N VAL A 107 11.28 2.69 -1.84
CA VAL A 107 11.38 2.97 -0.41
C VAL A 107 10.44 2.07 0.39
N THR A 108 10.75 1.92 1.67
CA THR A 108 9.87 1.38 2.72
C THR A 108 9.52 2.51 3.69
N GLY A 109 8.66 2.25 4.66
CA GLY A 109 8.40 3.21 5.73
C GLY A 109 9.60 3.50 6.62
N ALA A 110 10.60 2.60 6.64
CA ALA A 110 11.84 2.80 7.40
C ALA A 110 12.79 3.82 6.76
N ASP A 111 12.77 3.92 5.42
CA ASP A 111 13.60 4.86 4.69
C ASP A 111 13.19 6.29 5.04
N MET A 112 14.15 7.12 5.43
CA MET A 112 13.92 8.51 5.88
C MET A 112 12.89 8.62 7.03
N ASP A 113 12.60 7.55 7.78
CA ASP A 113 11.54 7.53 8.81
C ASP A 113 10.18 8.01 8.27
N ILE A 114 9.83 7.55 7.06
CA ILE A 114 8.65 8.04 6.36
C ILE A 114 7.36 7.58 7.03
N ILE A 115 7.30 6.30 7.50
CA ILE A 115 6.12 5.75 8.15
C ILE A 115 6.53 4.93 9.38
N ARG A 116 6.10 5.38 10.55
CA ARG A 116 6.23 4.66 11.81
C ARG A 116 4.97 3.90 12.16
N SER A 117 5.19 2.76 12.79
CA SER A 117 4.15 1.88 13.32
C SER A 117 4.56 1.39 14.70
N HIS A 118 3.60 0.93 15.48
CA HIS A 118 3.85 0.06 16.61
C HIS A 118 3.49 -1.38 16.24
N LYS A 119 4.12 -2.34 16.94
CA LYS A 119 3.74 -3.75 16.79
C LYS A 119 2.29 -3.91 17.22
N ARG A 120 1.48 -4.54 16.36
CA ARG A 120 0.08 -4.83 16.67
C ARG A 120 -0.01 -5.66 17.96
N PRO A 121 -0.78 -5.24 18.97
CA PRO A 121 -1.08 -6.08 20.12
C PRO A 121 -1.94 -7.29 19.69
N PRO A 122 -1.96 -8.37 20.47
CA PRO A 122 -2.90 -9.46 20.24
C PRO A 122 -4.33 -8.95 20.19
N VAL A 123 -5.10 -9.40 19.19
CA VAL A 123 -6.49 -8.96 18.97
C VAL A 123 -7.44 -10.14 18.95
N GLU A 124 -8.66 -9.91 19.41
CA GLU A 124 -9.75 -10.88 19.30
C GLU A 124 -10.23 -10.92 17.85
N VAL A 125 -10.19 -12.11 17.25
CA VAL A 125 -10.67 -12.37 15.89
C VAL A 125 -11.79 -13.41 15.97
N LYS A 126 -12.89 -13.14 15.27
CA LYS A 126 -13.98 -14.08 15.11
C LYS A 126 -13.65 -15.01 13.94
N ASP A 127 -13.77 -16.30 14.16
CA ASP A 127 -13.65 -17.30 13.11
C ASP A 127 -14.91 -17.25 12.23
N ASP A 128 -14.71 -17.08 10.92
CA ASP A 128 -15.82 -16.89 9.99
C ASP A 128 -16.66 -18.15 9.79
N GLU A 129 -16.09 -19.36 10.04
CA GLU A 129 -16.80 -20.63 9.87
C GLU A 129 -17.51 -21.07 11.16
N THR A 130 -16.83 -20.95 12.31
CA THR A 130 -17.35 -21.44 13.59
C THR A 130 -18.04 -20.37 14.42
N GLY A 131 -17.75 -19.09 14.13
CA GLY A 131 -18.23 -17.96 14.93
C GLY A 131 -17.51 -17.80 16.28
N GLU A 132 -16.56 -18.68 16.60
CA GLU A 132 -15.79 -18.64 17.84
C GLU A 132 -14.80 -17.46 17.83
N LYS A 133 -14.63 -16.85 19.00
CA LYS A 133 -13.68 -15.79 19.20
C LYS A 133 -12.37 -16.36 19.75
N LYS A 134 -11.26 -15.99 19.12
CA LYS A 134 -9.92 -16.35 19.61
C LYS A 134 -9.01 -15.14 19.59
N VAL A 135 -8.12 -15.07 20.57
CA VAL A 135 -7.05 -14.04 20.58
C VAL A 135 -5.92 -14.49 19.68
N VAL A 136 -5.54 -13.63 18.72
CA VAL A 136 -4.47 -13.89 17.75
C VAL A 136 -3.36 -12.86 17.94
N ASP A 137 -2.13 -13.33 18.14
CA ASP A 137 -0.91 -12.54 17.98
C ASP A 137 -0.45 -12.64 16.52
N PHE A 138 -0.50 -11.54 15.81
CA PHE A 138 -0.04 -11.48 14.41
C PHE A 138 1.49 -11.38 14.26
N GLY A 139 2.23 -11.34 15.36
CA GLY A 139 3.70 -11.24 15.35
C GLY A 139 4.20 -9.86 14.95
N PHE A 140 5.13 -9.81 14.01
CA PHE A 140 5.76 -8.55 13.54
C PHE A 140 4.90 -7.80 12.52
N VAL A 141 3.63 -7.58 12.85
CA VAL A 141 2.71 -6.75 12.08
C VAL A 141 2.63 -5.36 12.69
N GLY A 142 2.68 -4.32 11.83
CA GLY A 142 2.64 -2.93 12.24
C GLY A 142 1.26 -2.31 12.06
N ASP A 143 0.81 -1.60 13.08
CA ASP A 143 -0.28 -0.62 12.99
C ASP A 143 0.33 0.78 12.89
N VAL A 144 -0.08 1.53 11.87
CA VAL A 144 0.56 2.81 11.53
C VAL A 144 0.23 3.88 12.56
N ASP A 145 1.27 4.50 13.12
CA ASP A 145 1.15 5.64 14.04
C ASP A 145 1.19 6.98 13.30
N LYS A 146 2.14 7.12 12.37
CA LYS A 146 2.33 8.36 11.61
C LYS A 146 3.01 8.12 10.27
N ALA A 147 2.71 9.01 9.31
CA ALA A 147 3.50 9.17 8.09
C ALA A 147 4.01 10.61 8.00
N ASP A 148 5.25 10.77 7.53
CA ASP A 148 5.90 12.07 7.37
C ASP A 148 5.65 12.63 5.96
N GLY A 149 4.62 13.45 5.83
CA GLY A 149 4.25 14.10 4.58
C GLY A 149 5.30 15.09 4.07
N GLU A 150 6.09 15.74 4.94
CA GLU A 150 7.15 16.67 4.53
C GLU A 150 8.28 15.93 3.81
N ARG A 151 8.73 14.81 4.36
CA ARG A 151 9.78 13.98 3.75
C ARG A 151 9.33 13.38 2.42
N LEU A 152 8.10 12.85 2.36
CA LEU A 152 7.52 12.37 1.10
C LEU A 152 7.38 13.50 0.07
N ALA A 153 6.89 14.66 0.46
CA ALA A 153 6.74 15.81 -0.42
C ALA A 153 8.10 16.31 -0.93
N SER A 154 9.15 16.25 -0.12
CA SER A 154 10.49 16.66 -0.54
C SER A 154 11.02 15.78 -1.68
N LEU A 155 10.83 14.46 -1.61
CA LEU A 155 11.17 13.54 -2.68
C LEU A 155 10.37 13.85 -3.97
N ILE A 156 9.05 13.99 -3.83
CA ILE A 156 8.15 14.25 -4.97
C ILE A 156 8.48 15.59 -5.63
N ASN A 157 8.75 16.64 -4.85
CA ASN A 157 9.10 17.97 -5.35
C ASN A 157 10.50 18.00 -6.01
N SER A 158 11.38 17.07 -5.66
CA SER A 158 12.68 16.87 -6.33
C SER A 158 12.58 16.09 -7.65
N GLY A 159 11.37 15.80 -8.14
CA GLY A 159 11.16 15.06 -9.39
C GLY A 159 11.31 13.55 -9.24
N ILE A 160 11.28 13.04 -8.03
CA ILE A 160 11.33 11.60 -7.74
C ILE A 160 9.91 11.05 -7.66
N THR A 161 9.70 9.86 -8.22
CA THR A 161 8.48 9.07 -8.06
C THR A 161 8.73 7.97 -7.02
N PRO A 162 8.26 8.11 -5.77
CA PRO A 162 8.41 7.07 -4.77
C PRO A 162 7.62 5.80 -5.14
N VAL A 163 8.25 4.65 -4.91
CA VAL A 163 7.62 3.32 -5.01
C VAL A 163 7.68 2.70 -3.62
N VAL A 164 6.56 2.65 -2.92
CA VAL A 164 6.49 2.35 -1.49
C VAL A 164 6.12 0.88 -1.28
N ALA A 165 7.01 0.15 -0.60
CA ALA A 165 6.77 -1.22 -0.16
C ALA A 165 6.02 -1.25 1.19
N PRO A 166 5.17 -2.27 1.45
CA PRO A 166 4.34 -2.35 2.66
C PRO A 166 5.12 -2.83 3.89
N LEU A 167 6.21 -2.16 4.19
CA LEU A 167 7.06 -2.35 5.37
C LEU A 167 7.19 -1.03 6.11
N THR A 168 7.07 -1.08 7.42
CA THR A 168 7.26 0.05 8.32
C THR A 168 8.30 -0.26 9.39
N HIS A 169 8.51 0.64 10.33
CA HIS A 169 9.41 0.41 11.44
C HIS A 169 8.85 1.04 12.73
N ASP A 170 9.34 0.56 13.88
CA ASP A 170 8.89 1.01 15.19
C ASP A 170 9.71 2.17 15.79
N GLY A 171 10.75 2.60 15.09
CA GLY A 171 11.70 3.62 15.59
C GLY A 171 12.71 3.09 16.61
N MET A 172 12.70 1.78 16.89
CA MET A 172 13.63 1.11 17.84
C MET A 172 14.53 0.09 17.12
N GLY A 173 14.51 0.09 15.77
CA GLY A 173 15.35 -0.79 14.96
C GLY A 173 14.63 -2.02 14.39
N ASN A 174 13.34 -2.17 14.61
CA ASN A 174 12.59 -3.30 14.10
C ASN A 174 11.76 -2.93 12.89
N ILE A 175 11.74 -3.82 11.87
CA ILE A 175 10.85 -3.75 10.72
C ILE A 175 9.51 -4.42 11.06
N LEU A 176 8.43 -3.88 10.53
CA LEU A 176 7.09 -4.42 10.69
C LEU A 176 6.42 -4.59 9.34
N ASN A 177 5.74 -5.73 9.16
CA ASN A 177 4.88 -5.99 8.00
C ASN A 177 3.59 -5.20 8.13
N THR A 178 3.25 -4.41 7.13
CA THR A 178 2.06 -3.53 7.15
C THR A 178 1.18 -3.79 5.93
N ASN A 179 -0.13 -3.60 6.09
CA ASN A 179 -1.07 -3.76 5.00
C ASN A 179 -0.88 -2.65 3.95
N ALA A 180 -0.79 -3.03 2.66
CA ALA A 180 -0.52 -2.08 1.57
C ALA A 180 -1.66 -1.07 1.35
N ASP A 181 -2.92 -1.43 1.59
CA ASP A 181 -4.05 -0.50 1.48
C ASP A 181 -4.00 0.55 2.60
N THR A 182 -3.63 0.11 3.81
CA THR A 182 -3.37 1.02 4.95
C THR A 182 -2.21 1.96 4.62
N MET A 183 -1.13 1.46 4.05
CA MET A 183 0.01 2.29 3.60
C MET A 183 -0.44 3.37 2.60
N ALA A 184 -1.18 2.98 1.56
CA ALA A 184 -1.67 3.90 0.54
C ALA A 184 -2.57 4.99 1.12
N SER A 185 -3.52 4.61 1.98
CA SER A 185 -4.42 5.55 2.64
C SER A 185 -3.67 6.51 3.57
N THR A 186 -2.68 6.01 4.31
CA THR A 186 -1.87 6.81 5.23
C THR A 186 -1.00 7.82 4.47
N VAL A 187 -0.34 7.39 3.38
CA VAL A 187 0.45 8.27 2.51
C VAL A 187 -0.43 9.36 1.89
N ALA A 188 -1.62 8.99 1.39
CA ALA A 188 -2.56 9.95 0.82
C ALA A 188 -2.99 11.01 1.85
N LYS A 189 -3.30 10.61 3.07
CA LYS A 189 -3.65 11.53 4.17
C LYS A 189 -2.49 12.46 4.53
N ALA A 190 -1.26 11.93 4.62
CA ALA A 190 -0.08 12.71 4.97
C ALA A 190 0.30 13.76 3.91
N LEU A 191 -0.13 13.57 2.67
CA LEU A 191 0.16 14.47 1.54
C LEU A 191 -1.00 15.41 1.17
N ALA A 192 -2.19 15.23 1.78
CA ALA A 192 -3.40 15.96 1.40
C ALA A 192 -3.37 17.47 1.72
N ASP A 193 -2.51 17.91 2.63
CA ASP A 193 -2.29 19.35 2.92
C ASP A 193 -1.24 19.99 2.00
N LYS A 194 -0.52 19.21 1.22
CA LYS A 194 0.58 19.63 0.33
C LYS A 194 0.22 19.55 -1.16
N PHE A 195 -0.66 18.62 -1.51
CA PHE A 195 -1.08 18.33 -2.88
C PHE A 195 -2.60 18.15 -2.97
N GLU A 196 -3.15 18.37 -4.16
CA GLU A 196 -4.47 17.88 -4.53
C GLU A 196 -4.34 16.39 -4.86
N VAL A 197 -4.62 15.53 -3.87
CA VAL A 197 -4.38 14.09 -3.95
C VAL A 197 -5.55 13.35 -4.57
N THR A 198 -5.25 12.49 -5.56
CA THR A 198 -6.13 11.43 -6.04
C THR A 198 -5.52 10.07 -5.67
N LEU A 199 -6.26 9.23 -4.93
CA LEU A 199 -5.86 7.87 -4.57
C LEU A 199 -6.63 6.87 -5.42
N ILE A 200 -5.91 6.01 -6.14
CA ILE A 200 -6.45 4.96 -7.00
C ILE A 200 -6.03 3.61 -6.46
N PHE A 201 -7.01 2.73 -6.21
CA PHE A 201 -6.76 1.32 -5.92
C PHE A 201 -6.93 0.50 -7.20
N SER A 202 -5.88 -0.20 -7.61
CA SER A 202 -5.90 -1.13 -8.74
C SER A 202 -5.83 -2.58 -8.23
N PHE A 203 -6.84 -3.36 -8.55
CA PHE A 203 -6.99 -4.75 -8.17
C PHE A 203 -7.74 -5.52 -9.27
N GLU A 204 -7.91 -6.84 -9.12
CA GLU A 204 -8.41 -7.72 -10.17
C GLU A 204 -9.91 -7.61 -10.46
N LYS A 205 -10.69 -6.93 -9.61
CA LYS A 205 -12.13 -6.68 -9.85
C LYS A 205 -12.34 -5.35 -10.58
N LYS A 206 -13.48 -5.20 -11.25
CA LYS A 206 -13.85 -3.97 -12.00
C LYS A 206 -14.07 -2.76 -11.10
N GLY A 207 -14.26 -2.96 -9.81
CA GLY A 207 -14.53 -1.93 -8.82
C GLY A 207 -15.06 -2.52 -7.51
N VAL A 208 -15.61 -1.67 -6.65
CA VAL A 208 -16.36 -2.12 -5.48
C VAL A 208 -17.68 -2.69 -5.96
N LEU A 209 -17.98 -3.93 -5.58
CA LEU A 209 -19.17 -4.65 -6.01
C LEU A 209 -20.22 -4.61 -4.90
N SER A 210 -21.49 -4.42 -5.28
CA SER A 210 -22.61 -4.57 -4.34
C SER A 210 -22.92 -6.05 -4.05
N ASN A 211 -22.58 -6.94 -4.98
CA ASN A 211 -22.62 -8.39 -4.84
C ASN A 211 -21.26 -8.96 -5.24
N PRO A 212 -20.49 -9.58 -4.32
CA PRO A 212 -19.16 -10.14 -4.60
C PRO A 212 -19.12 -11.21 -5.71
N ASP A 213 -20.25 -11.89 -5.95
CA ASP A 213 -20.39 -12.95 -6.94
C ASP A 213 -20.81 -12.45 -8.32
N ASP A 214 -21.10 -11.15 -8.45
CA ASP A 214 -21.51 -10.50 -9.70
C ASP A 214 -20.53 -9.39 -10.08
N ASP A 215 -19.63 -9.68 -11.03
CA ASP A 215 -18.60 -8.72 -11.51
C ASP A 215 -19.20 -7.49 -12.23
N ASP A 216 -20.47 -7.50 -12.59
CA ASP A 216 -21.15 -6.36 -13.21
C ASP A 216 -21.90 -5.48 -12.20
N SER A 217 -21.93 -5.90 -10.93
CA SER A 217 -22.56 -5.15 -9.82
C SER A 217 -21.70 -3.99 -9.29
N VAL A 218 -20.90 -3.35 -10.13
CA VAL A 218 -20.00 -2.27 -9.72
C VAL A 218 -20.79 -1.08 -9.19
N ILE A 219 -20.42 -0.59 -8.02
CA ILE A 219 -20.93 0.66 -7.45
C ILE A 219 -20.11 1.82 -8.03
N PRO A 220 -20.69 2.62 -8.96
CA PRO A 220 -19.90 3.60 -9.72
C PRO A 220 -19.47 4.81 -8.90
N LEU A 221 -20.18 5.10 -7.81
CA LEU A 221 -19.88 6.21 -6.89
C LEU A 221 -20.28 5.83 -5.47
N ILE A 222 -19.37 5.94 -4.55
CA ILE A 222 -19.62 5.74 -3.13
C ILE A 222 -19.44 7.08 -2.42
N THR A 223 -20.54 7.72 -2.05
CA THR A 223 -20.54 8.89 -1.17
C THR A 223 -20.46 8.43 0.30
N ARG A 224 -20.23 9.39 1.20
CA ARG A 224 -20.24 9.11 2.65
C ARG A 224 -21.60 8.55 3.13
N GLU A 225 -22.69 9.01 2.50
CA GLU A 225 -24.06 8.53 2.78
C GLU A 225 -24.25 7.09 2.30
N ILE A 226 -23.80 6.79 1.07
CA ILE A 226 -23.87 5.43 0.50
C ILE A 226 -23.00 4.47 1.33
N PHE A 227 -21.80 4.88 1.71
CA PHE A 227 -20.91 4.05 2.52
C PHE A 227 -21.58 3.61 3.85
N LYS A 228 -22.26 4.53 4.53
CA LYS A 228 -23.00 4.23 5.77
C LYS A 228 -24.15 3.23 5.62
N MET A 229 -24.61 2.98 4.40
CA MET A 229 -25.65 1.97 4.14
C MET A 229 -25.09 0.55 4.07
N TYR A 230 -23.76 0.41 3.97
CA TYR A 230 -23.04 -0.87 3.89
C TYR A 230 -22.21 -1.18 5.16
N GLU A 231 -22.18 -0.28 6.15
CA GLU A 231 -21.64 -0.53 7.50
C GLU A 231 -22.65 -1.31 8.37
#